data_a36e3c67b912bcba173964b4bb832d51
#
_entry.id   a36e3c67b912bcba173964b4bb832d51
#
_cell.length_a   1.000
_cell.length_b   1.000
_cell.length_c   1.000
_cell.angle_alpha   90.00
_cell.angle_beta   90.00
_cell.angle_gamma   90.00
#
_symmetry.space_group_name_H-M   'P 1'
#
loop_
_entity.id
_entity.type
_entity.pdbx_description
1 polymer ?
#
loop_
_entity_poly.entity_id
_entity_poly.type
_entity_poly.pdbx_seq_one_letter_code
_entity_poly.pdbx_strand_id
1 'polypeptide(L)'
;MGDAEALLQFEVDNRAYFEHWINAREISYYNIGSVRNAIEEAQSDTESDKAYQFLVKCDGAIVGRVNLVGVTRPYFNKAALGYRIGEHFAGHGYASEAVKLVLEMARLDLGLSRIEATVRPENRASARVLERNGFVVYGIAKRSTHLHGVWYDLMHFERHLEEGH
;
A
#
# COMPACT_ATOMS: atom_id res chain seq x y z
N MET A 1 -9.82 -7.77 14.13
CA MET A 1 -9.45 -9.12 14.66
C MET A 1 -10.13 -10.25 13.94
N GLY A 2 -11.39 -10.14 13.52
CA GLY A 2 -12.13 -11.19 12.80
C GLY A 2 -11.60 -11.53 11.41
N ASP A 3 -10.67 -10.75 10.87
CA ASP A 3 -10.12 -10.97 9.54
C ASP A 3 -8.78 -11.73 9.53
N ALA A 4 -8.26 -12.11 10.70
CA ALA A 4 -6.90 -12.67 10.77
C ALA A 4 -6.72 -13.94 9.94
N GLU A 5 -7.65 -14.87 10.01
CA GLU A 5 -7.59 -16.13 9.26
C GLU A 5 -7.71 -15.89 7.76
N ALA A 6 -8.65 -15.03 7.35
CA ALA A 6 -8.86 -14.67 5.96
C ALA A 6 -7.64 -13.92 5.40
N LEU A 7 -7.02 -13.05 6.20
CA LEU A 7 -5.82 -12.33 5.82
C LEU A 7 -4.63 -13.28 5.64
N LEU A 8 -4.44 -14.22 6.56
CA LEU A 8 -3.40 -15.24 6.43
C LEU A 8 -3.58 -16.03 5.13
N GLN A 9 -4.79 -16.48 4.84
CA GLN A 9 -5.07 -17.23 3.63
C GLN A 9 -4.78 -16.39 2.38
N PHE A 10 -5.20 -15.14 2.37
CA PHE A 10 -4.90 -14.20 1.28
C PHE A 10 -3.41 -14.04 1.04
N GLU A 11 -2.62 -13.87 2.09
CA GLU A 11 -1.16 -13.69 1.98
C GLU A 11 -0.48 -14.99 1.50
N VAL A 12 -0.94 -16.16 1.97
CA VAL A 12 -0.41 -17.45 1.53
C VAL A 12 -0.73 -17.69 0.06
N ASP A 13 -1.97 -17.47 -0.34
CA ASP A 13 -2.44 -17.71 -1.71
C ASP A 13 -1.74 -16.81 -2.73
N ASN A 14 -1.34 -15.61 -2.33
CA ASN A 14 -0.72 -14.63 -3.21
C ASN A 14 0.78 -14.48 -3.00
N ARG A 15 1.39 -15.32 -2.16
CA ARG A 15 2.80 -15.18 -1.77
C ARG A 15 3.74 -15.11 -2.96
N ALA A 16 3.68 -16.07 -3.88
CA ALA A 16 4.56 -16.10 -5.04
C ALA A 16 4.34 -14.91 -5.97
N TYR A 17 3.08 -14.51 -6.16
CA TYR A 17 2.72 -13.36 -6.97
C TYR A 17 3.28 -12.07 -6.40
N PHE A 18 3.14 -11.84 -5.09
CA PHE A 18 3.65 -10.63 -4.43
C PHE A 18 5.18 -10.60 -4.39
N GLU A 19 5.83 -11.74 -4.13
CA GLU A 19 7.30 -11.82 -4.06
C GLU A 19 7.99 -11.54 -5.39
N HIS A 20 7.24 -11.57 -6.49
CA HIS A 20 7.75 -11.13 -7.79
C HIS A 20 8.13 -9.64 -7.79
N TRP A 21 7.42 -8.82 -7.02
CA TRP A 21 7.57 -7.37 -7.00
C TRP A 21 8.22 -6.81 -5.73
N ILE A 22 8.14 -7.53 -4.62
CA ILE A 22 8.60 -7.07 -3.31
C ILE A 22 9.47 -8.15 -2.66
N ASN A 23 10.26 -7.74 -1.69
CA ASN A 23 11.04 -8.68 -0.88
C ASN A 23 10.11 -9.61 -0.10
N ALA A 24 10.51 -10.88 -0.02
CA ALA A 24 9.78 -11.89 0.72
C ALA A 24 9.71 -11.53 2.20
N ARG A 25 8.55 -11.83 2.82
CA ARG A 25 8.42 -11.78 4.27
C ARG A 25 9.13 -12.98 4.89
N GLU A 26 9.51 -12.87 6.14
CA GLU A 26 10.02 -14.01 6.90
C GLU A 26 8.99 -15.15 6.90
N ILE A 27 9.47 -16.40 6.80
CA ILE A 27 8.60 -17.58 6.80
C ILE A 27 7.73 -17.59 8.05
N SER A 28 8.27 -17.15 9.19
CA SER A 28 7.56 -17.05 10.47
C SER A 28 6.32 -16.15 10.43
N TYR A 29 6.18 -15.27 9.44
CA TYR A 29 4.97 -14.45 9.28
C TYR A 29 3.74 -15.31 8.95
N TYR A 30 3.91 -16.38 8.17
CA TYR A 30 2.81 -17.16 7.61
C TYR A 30 2.22 -18.14 8.63
N ASN A 31 1.82 -17.63 9.79
CA ASN A 31 1.06 -18.36 10.78
C ASN A 31 0.07 -17.39 11.46
N ILE A 32 -0.98 -17.96 12.06
CA ILE A 32 -2.07 -17.15 12.60
C ILE A 32 -1.63 -16.24 13.76
N GLY A 33 -0.71 -16.71 14.59
CA GLY A 33 -0.19 -15.91 15.71
C GLY A 33 0.55 -14.67 15.23
N SER A 34 1.40 -14.81 14.21
CA SER A 34 2.16 -13.71 13.63
C SER A 34 1.23 -12.70 12.92
N VAL A 35 0.21 -13.20 12.21
CA VAL A 35 -0.77 -12.34 11.54
C VAL A 35 -1.57 -11.55 12.58
N ARG A 36 -2.01 -12.18 13.66
CA ARG A 36 -2.70 -11.48 14.76
C ARG A 36 -1.83 -10.42 15.40
N ASN A 37 -0.56 -10.72 15.65
CA ASN A 37 0.40 -9.73 16.16
C ASN A 37 0.57 -8.55 15.21
N ALA A 38 0.66 -8.81 13.90
CA ALA A 38 0.76 -7.75 12.89
C ALA A 38 -0.49 -6.87 12.87
N ILE A 39 -1.68 -7.44 13.06
CA ILE A 39 -2.93 -6.67 13.15
C ILE A 39 -2.92 -5.80 14.42
N GLU A 40 -2.48 -6.32 15.55
CA GLU A 40 -2.37 -5.56 16.79
C GLU A 40 -1.38 -4.40 16.67
N GLU A 41 -0.23 -4.64 16.05
CA GLU A 41 0.75 -3.59 15.76
C GLU A 41 0.16 -2.51 14.84
N ALA A 42 -0.58 -2.92 13.81
CA ALA A 42 -1.25 -1.99 12.91
C ALA A 42 -2.29 -1.14 13.63
N GLN A 43 -3.04 -1.71 14.56
CA GLN A 43 -3.98 -0.95 15.40
C GLN A 43 -3.27 0.05 16.30
N SER A 44 -2.15 -0.35 16.91
CA SER A 44 -1.32 0.53 17.73
C SER A 44 -0.75 1.69 16.90
N ASP A 45 -0.29 1.41 15.68
CA ASP A 45 0.23 2.44 14.78
C ASP A 45 -0.86 3.45 14.38
N THR A 46 -2.08 2.98 14.17
CA THR A 46 -3.24 3.84 13.87
C THR A 46 -3.58 4.73 15.07
N GLU A 47 -3.61 4.18 16.26
CA GLU A 47 -3.86 4.95 17.49
C GLU A 47 -2.80 6.01 17.74
N SER A 48 -1.56 5.75 17.31
CA SER A 48 -0.42 6.65 17.46
C SER A 48 -0.22 7.59 16.27
N ASP A 49 -1.10 7.57 15.28
CA ASP A 49 -1.00 8.36 14.04
C ASP A 49 0.29 8.11 13.26
N LYS A 50 0.79 6.87 13.28
CA LYS A 50 2.03 6.49 12.56
C LYS A 50 1.76 5.86 11.19
N ALA A 51 0.72 5.05 11.11
CA ALA A 51 0.37 4.33 9.89
C ALA A 51 -1.10 3.89 9.93
N TYR A 52 -1.67 3.69 8.75
CA TYR A 52 -3.05 3.27 8.57
C TYR A 52 -3.08 2.14 7.56
N GLN A 53 -3.58 0.97 7.96
CA GLN A 53 -3.64 -0.21 7.11
C GLN A 53 -5.09 -0.61 6.89
N PHE A 54 -5.45 -0.90 5.64
CA PHE A 54 -6.81 -1.23 5.24
C PHE A 54 -6.84 -2.53 4.45
N LEU A 55 -7.90 -3.28 4.64
CA LEU A 55 -8.25 -4.39 3.77
C LEU A 55 -9.16 -3.91 2.66
N VAL A 56 -8.93 -4.39 1.45
CA VAL A 56 -9.84 -4.17 0.32
C VAL A 56 -10.74 -5.40 0.23
N LYS A 57 -12.03 -5.20 0.37
CA LYS A 57 -13.01 -6.29 0.35
C LYS A 57 -14.00 -6.12 -0.79
N CYS A 58 -14.37 -7.24 -1.39
CA CYS A 58 -15.44 -7.33 -2.37
C CYS A 58 -16.34 -8.51 -1.97
N ASP A 59 -17.62 -8.23 -1.74
CA ASP A 59 -18.59 -9.24 -1.29
C ASP A 59 -18.12 -10.02 -0.06
N GLY A 60 -17.47 -9.33 0.87
CA GLY A 60 -16.95 -9.91 2.10
C GLY A 60 -15.61 -10.63 2.00
N ALA A 61 -15.10 -10.85 0.80
CA ALA A 61 -13.81 -11.49 0.57
C ALA A 61 -12.68 -10.46 0.50
N ILE A 62 -11.51 -10.77 1.05
CA ILE A 62 -10.32 -9.93 0.94
C ILE A 62 -9.76 -10.07 -0.46
N VAL A 63 -9.69 -8.96 -1.19
CA VAL A 63 -9.11 -8.91 -2.54
C VAL A 63 -7.80 -8.14 -2.59
N GLY A 64 -7.46 -7.41 -1.53
CA GLY A 64 -6.23 -6.64 -1.48
C GLY A 64 -6.00 -5.93 -0.17
N ARG A 65 -4.93 -5.16 -0.14
CA ARG A 65 -4.54 -4.32 1.00
C ARG A 65 -4.09 -2.96 0.49
N VAL A 66 -4.38 -1.91 1.25
CA VAL A 66 -3.90 -0.55 0.99
C VAL A 66 -3.39 0.03 2.31
N ASN A 67 -2.24 0.65 2.30
CA ASN A 67 -1.61 1.21 3.49
C ASN A 67 -1.17 2.65 3.27
N LEU A 68 -1.31 3.46 4.32
CA LEU A 68 -0.61 4.74 4.45
C LEU A 68 0.40 4.57 5.58
N VAL A 69 1.68 4.74 5.29
CA VAL A 69 2.76 4.54 6.26
C VAL A 69 3.64 5.77 6.37
N GLY A 70 4.43 5.85 7.43
CA GLY A 70 5.39 6.95 7.61
C GLY A 70 4.71 8.30 7.73
N VAL A 71 3.59 8.37 8.43
CA VAL A 71 2.89 9.64 8.68
C VAL A 71 3.82 10.60 9.40
N THR A 72 4.02 11.78 8.83
CA THR A 72 4.96 12.79 9.33
C THR A 72 4.23 14.13 9.45
N ARG A 73 4.15 14.65 10.68
CA ARG A 73 3.48 15.92 11.03
C ARG A 73 4.34 16.75 11.98
N PRO A 74 4.06 18.03 12.13
CA PRO A 74 3.09 18.84 11.38
C PRO A 74 3.65 19.43 10.09
N TYR A 75 4.97 19.57 9.95
CA TYR A 75 5.56 20.37 8.88
C TYR A 75 5.46 19.74 7.50
N PHE A 76 5.55 18.43 7.42
CA PHE A 76 5.44 17.71 6.14
C PHE A 76 4.02 17.30 5.83
N ASN A 77 3.26 16.93 6.84
CA ASN A 77 1.85 16.53 6.76
C ASN A 77 1.59 15.53 5.64
N LYS A 78 2.38 14.47 5.61
CA LYS A 78 2.43 13.50 4.52
C LYS A 78 2.44 12.06 5.01
N ALA A 79 2.18 11.14 4.08
CA ALA A 79 2.36 9.71 4.26
C ALA A 79 2.75 9.07 2.93
N ALA A 80 3.23 7.85 2.98
CA ALA A 80 3.52 7.04 1.80
C ALA A 80 2.41 6.01 1.60
N LEU A 81 1.98 5.86 0.34
CA LEU A 81 0.96 4.91 -0.07
C LEU A 81 1.62 3.61 -0.54
N GLY A 82 1.11 2.48 -0.07
CA GLY A 82 1.43 1.17 -0.60
C GLY A 82 0.14 0.38 -0.79
N TYR A 83 0.10 -0.50 -1.79
CA TYR A 83 -1.06 -1.35 -2.03
C TYR A 83 -0.67 -2.62 -2.76
N ARG A 84 -1.49 -3.65 -2.61
CA ARG A 84 -1.40 -4.89 -3.36
C ARG A 84 -2.79 -5.48 -3.55
N ILE A 85 -3.02 -6.01 -4.72
CA ILE A 85 -4.27 -6.71 -5.07
C ILE A 85 -3.93 -8.16 -5.39
N GLY A 86 -4.75 -9.10 -4.93
CA GLY A 86 -4.56 -10.52 -5.21
C GLY A 86 -4.57 -10.81 -6.71
N GLU A 87 -3.82 -11.82 -7.13
CA GLU A 87 -3.60 -12.16 -8.54
C GLU A 87 -4.90 -12.33 -9.32
N HIS A 88 -5.88 -13.02 -8.72
CA HIS A 88 -7.17 -13.28 -9.36
C HIS A 88 -8.05 -12.03 -9.51
N PHE A 89 -7.71 -10.96 -8.81
CA PHE A 89 -8.48 -9.71 -8.82
C PHE A 89 -7.78 -8.59 -9.58
N ALA A 90 -6.59 -8.85 -10.11
CA ALA A 90 -5.85 -7.89 -10.90
C ALA A 90 -6.58 -7.57 -12.21
N GLY A 91 -6.48 -6.33 -12.67
CA GLY A 91 -7.11 -5.89 -13.92
C GLY A 91 -8.61 -5.60 -13.82
N HIS A 92 -9.21 -5.61 -12.63
CA HIS A 92 -10.63 -5.36 -12.42
C HIS A 92 -10.94 -3.96 -11.85
N GLY A 93 -9.93 -3.10 -11.74
CA GLY A 93 -10.11 -1.75 -11.20
C GLY A 93 -10.13 -1.63 -9.68
N TYR A 94 -9.97 -2.71 -8.95
CA TYR A 94 -10.00 -2.69 -7.47
C TYR A 94 -8.91 -1.81 -6.88
N ALA A 95 -7.69 -1.88 -7.40
CA ALA A 95 -6.58 -1.07 -6.90
C ALA A 95 -6.86 0.42 -7.05
N SER A 96 -7.32 0.84 -8.24
CA SER A 96 -7.62 2.25 -8.51
C SER A 96 -8.73 2.78 -7.63
N GLU A 97 -9.80 2.01 -7.44
CA GLU A 97 -10.92 2.38 -6.57
C GLU A 97 -10.51 2.44 -5.11
N ALA A 98 -9.74 1.46 -4.65
CA ALA A 98 -9.25 1.43 -3.26
C ALA A 98 -8.33 2.61 -2.96
N VAL A 99 -7.43 2.95 -3.87
CA VAL A 99 -6.55 4.12 -3.72
C VAL A 99 -7.37 5.40 -3.67
N LYS A 100 -8.37 5.54 -4.54
CA LYS A 100 -9.28 6.70 -4.53
C LYS A 100 -9.94 6.88 -3.16
N LEU A 101 -10.49 5.82 -2.59
CA LEU A 101 -11.16 5.86 -1.29
C LEU A 101 -10.19 6.23 -0.16
N VAL A 102 -8.98 5.68 -0.19
CA VAL A 102 -7.97 5.98 0.83
C VAL A 102 -7.49 7.43 0.72
N LEU A 103 -7.35 7.97 -0.49
CA LEU A 103 -7.00 9.38 -0.68
C LEU A 103 -8.08 10.33 -0.15
N GLU A 104 -9.35 10.01 -0.37
CA GLU A 104 -10.46 10.78 0.21
C GLU A 104 -10.41 10.78 1.73
N MET A 105 -10.19 9.60 2.32
CA MET A 105 -10.06 9.49 3.77
C MET A 105 -8.82 10.23 4.29
N ALA A 106 -7.69 10.12 3.60
CA ALA A 106 -6.47 10.85 3.97
C ALA A 106 -6.71 12.35 4.01
N ARG A 107 -7.45 12.89 3.06
CA ARG A 107 -7.80 14.30 3.01
C ARG A 107 -8.81 14.69 4.08
N LEU A 108 -9.94 13.99 4.14
CA LEU A 108 -11.08 14.37 4.97
C LEU A 108 -10.91 14.02 6.45
N ASP A 109 -10.44 12.81 6.73
CA ASP A 109 -10.38 12.31 8.10
C ASP A 109 -9.01 12.51 8.74
N LEU A 110 -7.95 12.39 7.98
CA LEU A 110 -6.57 12.50 8.49
C LEU A 110 -5.96 13.89 8.28
N GLY A 111 -6.55 14.70 7.40
CA GLY A 111 -6.06 16.06 7.13
C GLY A 111 -4.65 16.09 6.52
N LEU A 112 -4.25 15.03 5.80
CA LEU A 112 -2.94 14.98 5.15
C LEU A 112 -2.94 15.84 3.89
N SER A 113 -1.81 16.47 3.60
CA SER A 113 -1.64 17.37 2.45
C SER A 113 -0.92 16.73 1.28
N ARG A 114 -0.15 15.68 1.53
CA ARG A 114 0.72 15.06 0.53
C ARG A 114 0.77 13.56 0.71
N ILE A 115 0.61 12.85 -0.38
CA ILE A 115 0.83 11.40 -0.41
C ILE A 115 1.91 11.09 -1.42
N GLU A 116 2.88 10.29 -1.02
CA GLU A 116 3.97 9.82 -1.87
C GLU A 116 3.81 8.33 -2.15
N ALA A 117 4.32 7.88 -3.28
CA ALA A 117 4.37 6.45 -3.62
C ALA A 117 5.57 6.18 -4.50
N THR A 118 6.11 4.96 -4.41
CA THR A 118 7.21 4.53 -5.25
C THR A 118 6.80 3.31 -6.06
N VAL A 119 7.25 3.26 -7.32
CA VAL A 119 6.94 2.17 -8.23
C VAL A 119 8.18 1.88 -9.08
N ARG A 120 8.48 0.61 -9.30
CA ARG A 120 9.49 0.24 -10.28
C ARG A 120 8.98 0.57 -11.68
N PRO A 121 9.82 1.14 -12.57
CA PRO A 121 9.39 1.49 -13.94
C PRO A 121 8.76 0.31 -14.71
N GLU A 122 9.20 -0.91 -14.42
CA GLU A 122 8.69 -2.13 -15.05
C GLU A 122 7.24 -2.46 -14.62
N ASN A 123 6.83 -1.98 -13.44
CA ASN A 123 5.48 -2.22 -12.93
C ASN A 123 4.50 -1.18 -13.48
N ARG A 124 4.18 -1.32 -14.75
CA ARG A 124 3.32 -0.37 -15.46
C ARG A 124 1.88 -0.34 -14.93
N ALA A 125 1.39 -1.50 -14.49
CA ALA A 125 0.04 -1.58 -13.94
C ALA A 125 -0.10 -0.72 -12.68
N SER A 126 0.89 -0.77 -11.79
CA SER A 126 0.91 0.06 -10.59
C SER A 126 1.04 1.55 -10.92
N ALA A 127 1.92 1.89 -11.86
CA ALA A 127 2.07 3.28 -12.30
C ALA A 127 0.74 3.85 -12.83
N ARG A 128 0.00 3.07 -13.60
CA ARG A 128 -1.32 3.50 -14.12
C ARG A 128 -2.34 3.76 -13.03
N VAL A 129 -2.34 2.92 -11.99
CA VAL A 129 -3.23 3.14 -10.83
C VAL A 129 -2.95 4.49 -10.19
N LEU A 130 -1.68 4.82 -9.99
CA LEU A 130 -1.28 6.11 -9.43
C LEU A 130 -1.66 7.27 -10.36
N GLU A 131 -1.36 7.17 -11.64
CA GLU A 131 -1.69 8.21 -12.63
C GLU A 131 -3.19 8.48 -12.69
N ARG A 132 -4.01 7.43 -12.68
CA ARG A 132 -5.48 7.55 -12.66
C ARG A 132 -5.99 8.27 -11.40
N ASN A 133 -5.23 8.21 -10.32
CA ASN A 133 -5.55 8.88 -9.07
C ASN A 133 -4.83 10.23 -8.90
N GLY A 134 -4.34 10.79 -10.00
CA GLY A 134 -3.76 12.13 -9.99
C GLY A 134 -2.35 12.25 -9.48
N PHE A 135 -1.65 11.15 -9.30
CA PHE A 135 -0.22 11.17 -8.95
C PHE A 135 0.61 11.55 -10.16
N VAL A 136 1.70 12.27 -9.91
CA VAL A 136 2.70 12.61 -10.92
C VAL A 136 4.08 12.19 -10.47
N VAL A 137 4.94 11.82 -11.41
CA VAL A 137 6.34 11.50 -11.13
C VAL A 137 7.09 12.79 -10.83
N TYR A 138 7.84 12.83 -9.73
CA TYR A 138 8.70 13.96 -9.42
C TYR A 138 10.19 13.59 -9.42
N GLY A 139 10.54 12.34 -9.56
CA GLY A 139 11.92 11.91 -9.62
C GLY A 139 12.08 10.42 -9.86
N ILE A 140 13.30 10.04 -10.20
CA ILE A 140 13.69 8.63 -10.37
C ILE A 140 14.95 8.39 -9.54
N ALA A 141 14.86 7.45 -8.61
CA ALA A 141 16.00 7.01 -7.82
C ALA A 141 16.64 5.81 -8.51
N LYS A 142 17.88 5.99 -8.99
CA LYS A 142 18.61 4.92 -9.67
C LYS A 142 19.14 3.92 -8.65
N ARG A 143 19.04 2.63 -8.99
CA ARG A 143 19.54 1.54 -8.15
C ARG A 143 19.13 1.67 -6.71
N SER A 144 17.85 1.88 -6.49
CA SER A 144 17.27 2.28 -5.20
C SER A 144 16.76 1.11 -4.37
N THR A 145 16.36 0.02 -5.00
CA THR A 145 15.83 -1.15 -4.29
C THR A 145 16.45 -2.44 -4.81
N HIS A 146 16.74 -3.35 -3.88
CA HIS A 146 17.37 -4.63 -4.19
C HIS A 146 16.35 -5.76 -4.05
N LEU A 147 16.17 -6.54 -5.11
CA LEU A 147 15.23 -7.65 -5.13
C LEU A 147 15.81 -8.79 -5.97
N HIS A 148 15.81 -10.00 -5.42
CA HIS A 148 16.33 -11.21 -6.11
C HIS A 148 17.72 -11.04 -6.71
N GLY A 149 18.62 -10.38 -5.98
CA GLY A 149 19.99 -10.17 -6.42
C GLY A 149 20.19 -9.04 -7.43
N VAL A 150 19.14 -8.29 -7.76
CA VAL A 150 19.18 -7.22 -8.77
C VAL A 150 18.78 -5.88 -8.14
N TRP A 151 19.49 -4.82 -8.52
CA TRP A 151 19.14 -3.46 -8.14
C TRP A 151 18.19 -2.87 -9.18
N TYR A 152 17.10 -2.29 -8.71
CA TYR A 152 16.09 -1.66 -9.56
C TYR A 152 15.98 -0.17 -9.26
N ASP A 153 15.59 0.59 -10.28
CA ASP A 153 15.23 1.99 -10.13
C ASP A 153 13.84 2.09 -9.52
N LEU A 154 13.56 3.22 -8.85
CA LEU A 154 12.23 3.56 -8.36
C LEU A 154 11.80 4.90 -8.92
N MET A 155 10.60 4.95 -9.50
CA MET A 155 9.91 6.20 -9.79
C MET A 155 9.24 6.69 -8.52
N HIS A 156 9.43 7.95 -8.20
CA HIS A 156 8.81 8.61 -7.06
C HIS A 156 7.64 9.46 -7.53
N PHE A 157 6.45 9.12 -7.03
CA PHE A 157 5.20 9.80 -7.34
C PHE A 157 4.76 10.63 -6.16
N GLU A 158 4.04 11.72 -6.45
CA GLU A 158 3.41 12.57 -5.45
C GLU A 158 1.99 12.92 -5.84
N ARG A 159 1.15 13.13 -4.84
CA ARG A 159 -0.21 13.61 -4.96
C ARG A 159 -0.46 14.63 -3.86
N HIS A 160 -0.84 15.84 -4.22
CA HIS A 160 -1.21 16.88 -3.27
C HIS A 160 -2.71 16.78 -2.99
N LEU A 161 -3.08 16.78 -1.71
CA LEU A 161 -4.47 16.62 -1.27
C LEU A 161 -5.10 17.95 -0.82
N GLU A 162 -4.49 19.06 -1.14
CA GLU A 162 -5.04 20.36 -0.78
C GLU A 162 -6.38 20.57 -1.45
N GLU A 163 -7.27 21.24 -0.74
CA GLU A 163 -8.53 21.66 -1.34
C GLU A 163 -8.22 22.58 -2.51
N GLY A 164 -8.84 22.29 -3.65
CA GLY A 164 -8.71 23.15 -4.79
C GLY A 164 -9.17 24.56 -4.45
N HIS A 165 -8.33 25.51 -4.67
CA HIS A 165 -8.67 26.93 -4.49
C HIS A 165 -9.55 27.41 -5.62
#